data_b4f028aec4e2f1d13ae6a7559c705403
#
_entry.id   b4f028aec4e2f1d13ae6a7559c705403
#
_cell.length_a   1.000
_cell.length_b   1.000
_cell.length_c   1.000
_cell.angle_alpha   90.00
_cell.angle_beta   90.00
_cell.angle_gamma   90.00
#
_symmetry.space_group_name_H-M   'P 1'
#
loop_
_entity.id
_entity.type
_entity.pdbx_description
1 polymer ?
#
loop_
_entity_poly.entity_id
_entity_poly.type
_entity_poly.pdbx_seq_one_letter_code
_entity_poly.pdbx_strand_id
1 'polypeptide(L)'
;MNVSWGHAVSEDGVHFTEYPDAIMPYNSKCSVASGSAFVDVNNLLGKGKGTVIAAYTALQALQYRGRPRVTQNEGQMLLYSLDDGMTFKRFENNPFLSVPDGEYWRDPKILEVNGSLVAIVYEPVGDERSTSVYASKDGKAWSLVSKGEKFHECPDFFEMEVFDGNEKLYVMYGGHGQYSVGRFEDFKFIPVEQGGFLDYGDVESVYAGQTFSN
;
A
#
# COMPACT_ATOMS: atom_id res chain seq x y z
N MET A 1 -9.38 -16.99 -13.29
CA MET A 1 -8.77 -15.82 -13.95
C MET A 1 -7.99 -15.12 -12.87
N ASN A 2 -6.71 -14.89 -13.08
CA ASN A 2 -5.86 -14.19 -12.11
C ASN A 2 -5.99 -12.69 -12.34
N VAL A 3 -5.91 -11.91 -11.28
CA VAL A 3 -5.98 -10.45 -11.33
C VAL A 3 -4.56 -9.89 -11.52
N SER A 4 -4.44 -8.87 -12.36
CA SER A 4 -3.24 -8.07 -12.62
C SER A 4 -3.52 -6.58 -12.34
N TRP A 5 -2.49 -5.76 -12.28
CA TRP A 5 -2.68 -4.31 -12.28
C TRP A 5 -2.74 -3.80 -13.71
N GLY A 6 -3.87 -3.22 -14.07
CA GLY A 6 -4.01 -2.45 -15.30
C GLY A 6 -3.09 -1.22 -15.30
N HIS A 7 -2.84 -0.66 -16.47
CA HIS A 7 -1.92 0.45 -16.64
C HIS A 7 -2.51 1.53 -17.54
N ALA A 8 -2.58 2.73 -17.02
CA ALA A 8 -2.94 3.90 -17.79
C ALA A 8 -2.08 5.10 -17.35
N VAL A 9 -1.70 5.93 -18.29
CA VAL A 9 -0.83 7.10 -18.07
C VAL A 9 -1.56 8.36 -18.54
N SER A 10 -1.43 9.43 -17.78
CA SER A 10 -2.01 10.74 -18.09
C SER A 10 -0.99 11.85 -17.84
N GLU A 11 -1.00 12.89 -18.68
CA GLU A 11 -0.23 14.10 -18.48
C GLU A 11 -1.01 15.17 -17.69
N ASP A 12 -2.33 15.07 -17.66
CA ASP A 12 -3.22 16.08 -17.08
C ASP A 12 -4.13 15.55 -15.95
N GLY A 13 -4.07 14.24 -15.66
CA GLY A 13 -4.91 13.58 -14.67
C GLY A 13 -6.37 13.38 -15.09
N VAL A 14 -6.73 13.74 -16.32
CA VAL A 14 -8.09 13.66 -16.87
C VAL A 14 -8.16 12.75 -18.07
N HIS A 15 -7.21 12.87 -18.99
CA HIS A 15 -7.13 12.07 -20.20
C HIS A 15 -6.06 10.99 -20.05
N PHE A 16 -6.47 9.74 -20.13
CA PHE A 16 -5.59 8.58 -19.90
C PHE A 16 -5.37 7.78 -21.18
N THR A 17 -4.13 7.35 -21.37
CA THR A 17 -3.76 6.37 -22.39
C THR A 17 -3.53 5.02 -21.73
N GLU A 18 -4.26 3.99 -22.18
CA GLU A 18 -4.09 2.61 -21.68
C GLU A 18 -2.85 1.95 -22.30
N TYR A 19 -2.17 1.17 -21.46
CA TYR A 19 -1.02 0.34 -21.80
C TYR A 19 -1.27 -1.12 -21.39
N PRO A 20 -0.44 -2.06 -21.82
CA PRO A 20 -0.46 -3.42 -21.27
C PRO A 20 -0.29 -3.41 -19.74
N ASP A 21 -0.88 -4.41 -19.06
CA ASP A 21 -0.84 -4.51 -17.61
C ASP A 21 0.54 -4.22 -17.01
N ALA A 22 0.61 -3.33 -16.04
CA ALA A 22 1.85 -2.92 -15.40
C ALA A 22 2.48 -4.06 -14.60
N ILE A 23 1.66 -4.80 -13.85
CA ILE A 23 2.11 -5.90 -13.00
C ILE A 23 1.27 -7.14 -13.25
N MET A 24 1.91 -8.16 -13.77
CA MET A 24 1.32 -9.48 -14.05
C MET A 24 1.58 -10.44 -12.88
N PRO A 25 0.67 -11.39 -12.61
CA PRO A 25 0.94 -12.51 -11.73
C PRO A 25 2.24 -13.24 -12.12
N TYR A 26 3.04 -13.61 -11.14
CA TYR A 26 4.31 -14.29 -11.41
C TYR A 26 4.15 -15.80 -11.69
N ASN A 27 2.99 -16.34 -11.44
CA ASN A 27 2.62 -17.71 -11.81
C ASN A 27 1.10 -17.84 -11.98
N SER A 28 0.66 -18.99 -12.49
CA SER A 28 -0.76 -19.26 -12.77
C SER A 28 -1.67 -19.39 -11.54
N LYS A 29 -1.09 -19.42 -10.34
CA LYS A 29 -1.84 -19.58 -9.08
C LYS A 29 -2.01 -18.27 -8.32
N CYS A 30 -1.21 -17.26 -8.63
CA CYS A 30 -1.22 -15.98 -7.93
C CYS A 30 -2.07 -14.93 -8.63
N SER A 31 -2.59 -14.03 -7.85
CA SER A 31 -3.19 -12.77 -8.27
C SER A 31 -2.41 -11.61 -7.67
N VAL A 32 -2.40 -10.49 -8.37
CA VAL A 32 -1.84 -9.21 -7.90
C VAL A 32 -2.99 -8.45 -7.27
N ALA A 33 -3.05 -8.45 -5.93
CA ALA A 33 -4.07 -7.72 -5.20
C ALA A 33 -3.65 -6.25 -4.95
N SER A 34 -4.37 -5.55 -4.11
CA SER A 34 -4.15 -4.14 -3.83
C SER A 34 -2.78 -3.84 -3.24
N GLY A 35 -2.39 -2.59 -3.36
CA GLY A 35 -1.13 -2.07 -2.88
C GLY A 35 -0.95 -0.61 -3.26
N SER A 36 0.29 -0.15 -3.37
CA SER A 36 0.61 1.25 -3.67
C SER A 36 1.94 1.38 -4.40
N ALA A 37 2.23 2.60 -4.85
CA ALA A 37 3.53 2.93 -5.44
C ALA A 37 4.02 4.29 -4.93
N PHE A 38 5.35 4.53 -4.99
CA PHE A 38 5.98 5.82 -4.73
C PHE A 38 7.27 5.97 -5.55
N VAL A 39 7.80 7.18 -5.61
CA VAL A 39 9.07 7.46 -6.29
C VAL A 39 10.19 7.52 -5.26
N ASP A 40 11.20 6.65 -5.39
CA ASP A 40 12.39 6.59 -4.52
C ASP A 40 13.38 7.70 -4.90
N VAL A 41 13.10 8.92 -4.46
CA VAL A 41 13.93 10.11 -4.76
C VAL A 41 15.29 10.08 -4.06
N ASN A 42 15.39 9.36 -2.96
CA ASN A 42 16.60 9.26 -2.15
C ASN A 42 17.42 8.00 -2.41
N ASN A 43 16.94 7.12 -3.31
CA ASN A 43 17.63 5.87 -3.66
C ASN A 43 17.81 4.92 -2.46
N LEU A 44 16.82 4.83 -1.59
CA LEU A 44 16.86 3.95 -0.40
C LEU A 44 16.94 2.47 -0.78
N LEU A 45 16.34 2.10 -1.91
CA LEU A 45 16.35 0.72 -2.41
C LEU A 45 17.56 0.41 -3.31
N GLY A 46 18.44 1.39 -3.54
CA GLY A 46 19.69 1.19 -4.29
C GLY A 46 19.50 0.87 -5.77
N LYS A 47 18.37 1.26 -6.37
CA LYS A 47 18.08 1.04 -7.81
C LYS A 47 18.31 2.28 -8.68
N GLY A 48 18.59 3.41 -8.07
CA GLY A 48 18.74 4.73 -8.67
C GLY A 48 17.71 5.72 -8.16
N LYS A 49 18.07 7.01 -8.15
CA LYS A 49 17.13 8.08 -7.79
C LYS A 49 16.03 8.20 -8.84
N GLY A 50 14.80 8.40 -8.40
CA GLY A 50 13.65 8.50 -9.27
C GLY A 50 13.07 7.15 -9.70
N THR A 51 13.58 6.03 -9.18
CA THR A 51 13.00 4.71 -9.42
C THR A 51 11.58 4.66 -8.87
N VAL A 52 10.63 4.23 -9.69
CA VAL A 52 9.25 3.97 -9.21
C VAL A 52 9.23 2.62 -8.50
N ILE A 53 8.80 2.63 -7.26
CA ILE A 53 8.67 1.43 -6.42
C ILE A 53 7.19 1.12 -6.26
N ALA A 54 6.81 -0.14 -6.49
CA ALA A 54 5.47 -0.64 -6.25
C ALA A 54 5.48 -1.75 -5.21
N ALA A 55 4.45 -1.78 -4.38
CA ALA A 55 4.21 -2.85 -3.43
C ALA A 55 2.80 -3.39 -3.62
N TYR A 56 2.62 -4.72 -3.57
CA TYR A 56 1.32 -5.35 -3.68
C TYR A 56 1.23 -6.62 -2.84
N THR A 57 0.02 -7.07 -2.60
CA THR A 57 -0.22 -8.37 -1.96
C THR A 57 -0.34 -9.47 -3.00
N ALA A 58 0.48 -10.52 -2.88
CA ALA A 58 0.36 -11.71 -3.69
C ALA A 58 -0.63 -12.69 -3.05
N LEU A 59 -1.78 -12.89 -3.68
CA LEU A 59 -2.82 -13.81 -3.22
C LEU A 59 -2.84 -15.07 -4.09
N GLN A 60 -2.87 -16.24 -3.46
CA GLN A 60 -3.23 -17.47 -4.16
C GLN A 60 -4.74 -17.57 -4.29
N ALA A 61 -5.21 -17.60 -5.54
CA ALA A 61 -6.62 -17.86 -5.85
C ALA A 61 -6.79 -19.30 -6.33
N LEU A 62 -7.33 -20.17 -5.49
CA LEU A 62 -7.83 -21.47 -5.95
C LEU A 62 -9.30 -21.34 -6.39
N GLN A 63 -9.62 -21.98 -7.51
CA GLN A 63 -11.03 -22.13 -7.92
C GLN A 63 -11.69 -23.25 -7.11
N TYR A 64 -12.72 -22.91 -6.37
CA TYR A 64 -13.60 -23.89 -5.76
C TYR A 64 -15.01 -23.73 -6.34
N ARG A 65 -15.51 -24.78 -7.01
CA ARG A 65 -16.84 -24.78 -7.66
C ARG A 65 -17.07 -23.58 -8.60
N GLY A 66 -16.04 -23.21 -9.37
CA GLY A 66 -16.12 -22.09 -10.32
C GLY A 66 -16.06 -20.70 -9.70
N ARG A 67 -15.87 -20.58 -8.39
CA ARG A 67 -15.65 -19.29 -7.70
C ARG A 67 -14.21 -19.19 -7.23
N PRO A 68 -13.55 -18.03 -7.41
CA PRO A 68 -12.25 -17.81 -6.83
C PRO A 68 -12.38 -17.84 -5.30
N ARG A 69 -11.53 -18.62 -4.65
CA ARG A 69 -11.38 -18.63 -3.20
C ARG A 69 -9.91 -18.36 -2.90
N VAL A 70 -9.66 -17.31 -2.16
CA VAL A 70 -8.32 -17.06 -1.60
C VAL A 70 -8.01 -18.17 -0.61
N THR A 71 -6.93 -18.89 -0.84
CA THR A 71 -6.53 -20.03 0.00
C THR A 71 -5.27 -19.76 0.76
N GLN A 72 -4.46 -18.84 0.30
CA GLN A 72 -3.21 -18.46 0.95
C GLN A 72 -2.79 -17.07 0.50
N ASN A 73 -2.27 -16.29 1.43
CA ASN A 73 -1.57 -15.04 1.16
C ASN A 73 -0.07 -15.35 1.14
N GLU A 74 0.59 -15.10 0.01
CA GLU A 74 2.03 -15.39 -0.13
C GLU A 74 2.91 -14.28 0.46
N GLY A 75 2.35 -13.14 0.76
CA GLY A 75 3.05 -12.01 1.35
C GLY A 75 2.96 -10.73 0.53
N GLN A 76 3.66 -9.73 1.01
CA GLN A 76 3.75 -8.43 0.37
C GLN A 76 4.98 -8.41 -0.55
N MET A 77 4.78 -8.03 -1.80
CA MET A 77 5.81 -8.05 -2.85
C MET A 77 6.26 -6.64 -3.18
N LEU A 78 7.57 -6.46 -3.44
CA LEU A 78 8.16 -5.24 -3.97
C LEU A 78 8.57 -5.41 -5.42
N LEU A 79 8.34 -4.36 -6.20
CA LEU A 79 8.80 -4.21 -7.58
C LEU A 79 9.42 -2.85 -7.78
N TYR A 80 10.19 -2.71 -8.83
CA TYR A 80 10.76 -1.44 -9.24
C TYR A 80 10.69 -1.24 -10.75
N SER A 81 10.55 0.01 -11.15
CA SER A 81 10.60 0.45 -12.53
C SER A 81 11.73 1.45 -12.72
N LEU A 82 12.49 1.32 -13.82
CA LEU A 82 13.57 2.22 -14.24
C LEU A 82 13.19 3.02 -15.47
N ASP A 83 11.94 2.97 -15.89
CA ASP A 83 11.38 3.56 -17.10
C ASP A 83 10.05 4.28 -16.80
N ASP A 84 10.03 5.05 -15.71
CA ASP A 84 8.91 5.89 -15.26
C ASP A 84 7.59 5.13 -15.09
N GLY A 85 7.67 3.89 -14.61
CA GLY A 85 6.49 3.06 -14.35
C GLY A 85 5.99 2.26 -15.53
N MET A 86 6.67 2.31 -16.69
CA MET A 86 6.23 1.60 -17.90
C MET A 86 6.40 0.09 -17.78
N THR A 87 7.49 -0.38 -17.16
CA THR A 87 7.70 -1.80 -16.87
C THR A 87 8.21 -2.03 -15.45
N PHE A 88 7.80 -3.13 -14.84
CA PHE A 88 8.18 -3.46 -13.46
C PHE A 88 9.00 -4.74 -13.38
N LYS A 89 10.04 -4.72 -12.56
CA LYS A 89 10.88 -5.86 -12.20
C LYS A 89 10.71 -6.18 -10.72
N ARG A 90 10.77 -7.44 -10.36
CA ARG A 90 10.67 -7.88 -8.96
C ARG A 90 11.98 -7.71 -8.23
N PHE A 91 11.88 -7.35 -6.95
CA PHE A 91 13.03 -7.49 -6.06
C PHE A 91 13.34 -8.95 -5.78
N GLU A 92 14.63 -9.26 -5.61
CA GLU A 92 15.12 -10.62 -5.40
C GLU A 92 14.67 -11.21 -4.05
N ASN A 93 14.48 -10.35 -3.04
CA ASN A 93 14.13 -10.74 -1.68
C ASN A 93 12.60 -10.72 -1.41
N ASN A 94 11.78 -10.98 -2.42
CA ASN A 94 10.35 -11.12 -2.24
C ASN A 94 9.96 -12.47 -1.64
N PRO A 95 8.93 -12.51 -0.78
CA PRO A 95 8.17 -11.36 -0.26
C PRO A 95 8.98 -10.54 0.72
N PHE A 96 8.84 -9.20 0.71
CA PHE A 96 9.50 -8.34 1.69
C PHE A 96 8.86 -8.44 3.09
N LEU A 97 7.58 -8.81 3.15
CA LEU A 97 6.87 -9.21 4.36
C LEU A 97 6.12 -10.50 4.08
N SER A 98 6.53 -11.57 4.76
CA SER A 98 5.81 -12.85 4.73
C SER A 98 4.56 -12.76 5.60
N VAL A 99 3.52 -13.48 5.21
CA VAL A 99 2.28 -13.57 5.96
C VAL A 99 2.22 -14.92 6.66
N PRO A 100 1.93 -14.98 7.97
CA PRO A 100 1.76 -16.24 8.68
C PRO A 100 0.63 -17.09 8.09
N ASP A 101 0.75 -18.40 8.20
CA ASP A 101 -0.27 -19.34 7.73
C ASP A 101 -1.63 -19.06 8.36
N GLY A 102 -2.65 -18.95 7.50
CA GLY A 102 -4.02 -18.67 7.93
C GLY A 102 -4.36 -17.19 8.15
N GLU A 103 -3.36 -16.32 8.07
CA GLU A 103 -3.56 -14.87 8.19
C GLU A 103 -3.86 -14.22 6.84
N TYR A 104 -4.50 -13.04 6.87
CA TYR A 104 -4.95 -12.29 5.68
C TYR A 104 -4.38 -10.87 5.64
N TRP A 105 -3.10 -10.72 5.94
CA TRP A 105 -2.40 -9.44 5.85
C TRP A 105 -2.30 -8.98 4.40
N ARG A 106 -2.68 -7.72 4.12
CA ARG A 106 -2.78 -7.25 2.74
C ARG A 106 -2.70 -5.74 2.59
N ASP A 107 -2.70 -5.31 1.33
CA ASP A 107 -2.88 -3.94 0.87
C ASP A 107 -1.80 -2.98 1.40
N PRO A 108 -0.51 -3.22 1.06
CA PRO A 108 0.58 -2.41 1.59
C PRO A 108 0.56 -0.99 1.01
N LYS A 109 0.49 0.02 1.86
CA LYS A 109 0.88 1.40 1.52
C LYS A 109 2.36 1.54 1.83
N ILE A 110 3.16 1.86 0.79
CA ILE A 110 4.61 2.06 0.93
C ILE A 110 4.98 3.49 0.60
N LEU A 111 5.88 4.07 1.39
CA LEU A 111 6.37 5.44 1.22
C LEU A 111 7.72 5.63 1.91
N GLU A 112 8.35 6.77 1.66
CA GLU A 112 9.52 7.20 2.42
C GLU A 112 9.11 8.20 3.50
N VAL A 113 9.59 7.99 4.72
CA VAL A 113 9.46 8.94 5.83
C VAL A 113 10.78 9.04 6.57
N ASN A 114 11.30 10.26 6.69
CA ASN A 114 12.53 10.56 7.43
C ASN A 114 13.72 9.66 7.05
N GLY A 115 13.93 9.43 5.76
CA GLY A 115 15.03 8.61 5.25
C GLY A 115 14.91 7.12 5.58
N SER A 116 13.70 6.64 5.75
CA SER A 116 13.37 5.23 5.92
C SER A 116 12.18 4.87 5.05
N LEU A 117 12.17 3.64 4.57
CA LEU A 117 10.98 3.06 3.95
C LEU A 117 10.01 2.68 5.06
N VAL A 118 8.75 3.03 4.86
CA VAL A 118 7.63 2.69 5.74
C VAL A 118 6.61 1.92 4.94
N ALA A 119 6.12 0.81 5.48
CA ALA A 119 5.01 0.07 4.92
C ALA A 119 3.90 -0.04 5.97
N ILE A 120 2.69 0.41 5.60
CA ILE A 120 1.49 0.25 6.41
C ILE A 120 0.67 -0.86 5.77
N VAL A 121 0.38 -1.90 6.54
CA VAL A 121 -0.26 -3.12 6.05
C VAL A 121 -1.51 -3.38 6.89
N TYR A 122 -2.60 -3.74 6.24
CA TYR A 122 -3.78 -4.23 6.95
C TYR A 122 -3.53 -5.62 7.49
N GLU A 123 -3.62 -5.76 8.80
CA GLU A 123 -3.39 -7.00 9.57
C GLU A 123 -4.57 -7.26 10.49
N PRO A 124 -5.67 -7.86 10.03
CA PRO A 124 -6.76 -8.24 10.91
C PRO A 124 -6.29 -9.29 11.92
N VAL A 125 -6.73 -9.17 13.17
CA VAL A 125 -6.46 -10.14 14.25
C VAL A 125 -7.79 -10.71 14.70
N GLY A 126 -8.11 -11.91 14.27
CA GLY A 126 -9.45 -12.49 14.44
C GLY A 126 -10.49 -11.61 13.73
N ASP A 127 -11.50 -11.15 14.47
CA ASP A 127 -12.53 -10.24 13.93
C ASP A 127 -12.16 -8.75 14.09
N GLU A 128 -11.02 -8.44 14.71
CA GLU A 128 -10.57 -7.06 14.87
C GLU A 128 -9.86 -6.54 13.64
N ARG A 129 -10.26 -5.35 13.17
CA ARG A 129 -9.55 -4.59 12.14
C ARG A 129 -8.29 -3.99 12.75
N SER A 130 -7.19 -4.07 12.04
CA SER A 130 -5.92 -3.50 12.51
C SER A 130 -5.01 -3.19 11.33
N THR A 131 -4.18 -2.18 11.49
CA THR A 131 -3.05 -1.92 10.61
C THR A 131 -1.74 -2.06 11.38
N SER A 132 -0.68 -2.37 10.68
CA SER A 132 0.67 -2.44 11.25
C SER A 132 1.63 -1.59 10.45
N VAL A 133 2.55 -0.96 11.15
CA VAL A 133 3.59 -0.11 10.56
C VAL A 133 4.92 -0.86 10.62
N TYR A 134 5.50 -1.09 9.47
CA TYR A 134 6.82 -1.67 9.30
C TYR A 134 7.78 -0.62 8.78
N ALA A 135 9.04 -0.68 9.20
CA ALA A 135 10.09 0.20 8.71
C ALA A 135 11.31 -0.59 8.25
N SER A 136 12.00 -0.03 7.26
CA SER A 136 13.25 -0.56 6.72
C SER A 136 14.17 0.59 6.29
N LYS A 137 15.48 0.41 6.44
CA LYS A 137 16.50 1.36 5.96
C LYS A 137 16.95 1.09 4.53
N ASP A 138 16.75 -0.12 4.04
CA ASP A 138 17.34 -0.59 2.78
C ASP A 138 16.38 -1.45 1.93
N GLY A 139 15.13 -1.59 2.38
CA GLY A 139 14.12 -2.45 1.74
C GLY A 139 14.34 -3.95 1.86
N LYS A 140 15.40 -4.39 2.55
CA LYS A 140 15.73 -5.82 2.72
C LYS A 140 15.31 -6.37 4.06
N ALA A 141 15.63 -5.64 5.13
CA ALA A 141 15.24 -5.99 6.48
C ALA A 141 14.10 -5.09 6.96
N TRP A 142 12.98 -5.68 7.28
CA TRP A 142 11.78 -4.99 7.75
C TRP A 142 11.48 -5.37 9.19
N SER A 143 11.11 -4.39 9.99
CA SER A 143 10.75 -4.58 11.39
C SER A 143 9.38 -3.97 11.66
N LEU A 144 8.55 -4.68 12.39
CA LEU A 144 7.33 -4.12 12.97
C LEU A 144 7.73 -3.06 14.01
N VAL A 145 7.31 -1.83 13.79
CA VAL A 145 7.69 -0.69 14.65
C VAL A 145 6.54 -0.15 15.46
N SER A 146 5.31 -0.24 14.94
CA SER A 146 4.11 0.13 15.69
C SER A 146 2.85 -0.53 15.11
N LYS A 147 1.76 -0.48 15.88
CA LYS A 147 0.41 -0.70 15.35
C LYS A 147 -0.17 0.65 14.93
N GLY A 148 -0.93 0.65 13.85
CA GLY A 148 -1.66 1.81 13.34
C GLY A 148 -3.12 1.82 13.79
N GLU A 149 -3.94 2.51 13.03
CA GLU A 149 -5.37 2.64 13.28
C GLU A 149 -6.14 1.34 13.00
N LYS A 150 -7.32 1.21 13.64
CA LYS A 150 -8.22 0.06 13.46
C LYS A 150 -9.15 0.24 12.26
N PHE A 151 -8.61 0.59 11.11
CA PHE A 151 -9.36 0.75 9.88
C PHE A 151 -9.53 -0.57 9.14
N HIS A 152 -10.50 -0.60 8.24
CA HIS A 152 -10.65 -1.69 7.28
C HIS A 152 -9.62 -1.54 6.17
N GLU A 153 -9.30 -2.60 5.48
CA GLU A 153 -8.32 -2.79 4.40
C GLU A 153 -7.94 -1.53 3.56
N CYS A 154 -7.02 -1.68 2.62
CA CYS A 154 -6.57 -0.63 1.72
C CYS A 154 -6.13 0.65 2.44
N PRO A 155 -5.19 0.59 3.41
CA PRO A 155 -4.75 1.78 4.11
C PRO A 155 -4.10 2.76 3.13
N ASP A 156 -4.38 4.04 3.31
CA ASP A 156 -3.61 5.12 2.70
C ASP A 156 -2.99 5.98 3.80
N PHE A 157 -1.85 6.60 3.49
CA PHE A 157 -1.09 7.39 4.44
C PHE A 157 -0.30 8.46 3.71
N PHE A 158 -0.49 9.72 4.07
CA PHE A 158 0.14 10.85 3.40
C PHE A 158 0.28 12.04 4.33
N GLU A 159 1.23 12.91 4.01
CA GLU A 159 1.49 14.17 4.71
C GLU A 159 0.61 15.28 4.14
N MET A 160 0.10 16.15 5.01
CA MET A 160 -0.63 17.36 4.65
C MET A 160 -0.09 18.56 5.42
N GLU A 161 -0.02 19.70 4.74
CA GLU A 161 0.21 20.99 5.40
C GLU A 161 -1.09 21.47 6.07
N VAL A 162 -0.97 21.96 7.29
CA VAL A 162 -2.09 22.55 8.01
C VAL A 162 -2.32 23.97 7.47
N PHE A 163 -3.56 24.29 7.11
CA PHE A 163 -3.93 25.64 6.71
C PHE A 163 -3.62 26.61 7.85
N ASP A 164 -2.97 27.71 7.57
CA ASP A 164 -2.48 28.71 8.52
C ASP A 164 -1.34 28.26 9.46
N GLY A 165 -0.70 27.11 9.23
CA GLY A 165 0.34 26.57 10.10
C GLY A 165 1.64 26.28 9.39
N ASN A 166 2.73 26.30 10.17
CA ASN A 166 4.00 25.72 9.78
C ASN A 166 4.07 24.23 10.19
N GLU A 167 2.96 23.65 10.60
CA GLU A 167 2.86 22.27 11.06
C GLU A 167 2.44 21.36 9.90
N LYS A 168 3.07 20.22 9.83
CA LYS A 168 2.70 19.13 8.94
C LYS A 168 2.08 18.01 9.75
N LEU A 169 0.93 17.56 9.32
CA LEU A 169 0.25 16.42 9.89
C LEU A 169 0.15 15.30 8.86
N TYR A 170 -0.08 14.12 9.35
CA TYR A 170 -0.33 12.94 8.54
C TYR A 170 -1.79 12.56 8.60
N VAL A 171 -2.33 12.13 7.49
CA VAL A 171 -3.65 11.50 7.41
C VAL A 171 -3.44 10.00 7.24
N MET A 172 -4.05 9.22 8.10
CA MET A 172 -4.21 7.78 7.92
C MET A 172 -5.66 7.50 7.55
N TYR A 173 -5.86 6.75 6.48
CA TYR A 173 -7.15 6.50 5.87
C TYR A 173 -7.35 5.00 5.65
N GLY A 174 -8.57 4.51 5.79
CA GLY A 174 -8.94 3.11 5.56
C GLY A 174 -9.98 2.94 4.46
N GLY A 175 -10.09 1.73 3.94
CA GLY A 175 -10.87 1.41 2.76
C GLY A 175 -12.35 1.81 2.78
N HIS A 176 -12.96 1.92 3.94
CA HIS A 176 -14.34 2.39 4.10
C HIS A 176 -14.49 3.91 4.33
N GLY A 177 -13.49 4.70 3.96
CA GLY A 177 -13.55 6.14 4.10
C GLY A 177 -13.29 6.67 5.52
N GLN A 178 -12.94 5.80 6.45
CA GLN A 178 -12.52 6.21 7.80
C GLN A 178 -11.16 6.87 7.74
N TYR A 179 -10.96 7.97 8.46
CA TYR A 179 -9.67 8.64 8.55
C TYR A 179 -9.37 9.11 9.96
N SER A 180 -8.10 9.28 10.25
CA SER A 180 -7.55 9.99 11.41
C SER A 180 -6.48 10.96 10.96
N VAL A 181 -6.37 12.10 11.67
CA VAL A 181 -5.32 13.09 11.46
C VAL A 181 -4.40 13.08 12.67
N GLY A 182 -3.09 13.09 12.45
CA GLY A 182 -2.14 12.94 13.53
C GLY A 182 -0.71 13.32 13.19
N ARG A 183 0.17 13.18 14.15
CA ARG A 183 1.62 13.26 13.96
C ARG A 183 2.19 11.87 13.70
N PHE A 184 3.31 11.83 13.00
CA PHE A 184 4.05 10.59 12.80
C PHE A 184 5.45 10.76 13.39
N GLU A 185 5.62 10.24 14.59
CA GLU A 185 6.83 10.41 15.39
C GLU A 185 7.37 9.03 15.77
N ASP A 186 8.67 8.81 15.56
CA ASP A 186 9.36 7.53 15.85
C ASP A 186 8.61 6.31 15.26
N PHE A 187 8.10 6.47 14.03
CA PHE A 187 7.30 5.47 13.32
C PHE A 187 5.98 5.08 14.02
N LYS A 188 5.44 5.95 14.85
CA LYS A 188 4.15 5.81 15.48
C LYS A 188 3.20 6.90 14.99
N PHE A 189 2.02 6.51 14.60
CA PHE A 189 0.95 7.45 14.34
C PHE A 189 0.30 7.84 15.67
N ILE A 190 0.24 9.15 15.94
CA ILE A 190 -0.30 9.74 17.16
C ILE A 190 -1.46 10.63 16.75
N PRO A 191 -2.70 10.17 16.85
CA PRO A 191 -3.86 10.98 16.50
C PRO A 191 -3.90 12.27 17.31
N VAL A 192 -4.14 13.41 16.65
CA VAL A 192 -4.35 14.72 17.32
C VAL A 192 -5.83 15.07 17.41
N GLU A 193 -6.64 14.49 16.52
CA GLU A 193 -8.09 14.63 16.54
C GLU A 193 -8.75 13.26 16.30
N GLN A 194 -9.94 13.09 16.86
CA GLN A 194 -10.74 11.93 16.54
C GLN A 194 -11.16 12.02 15.07
N GLY A 195 -10.79 11.02 14.30
CA GLY A 195 -11.12 10.95 12.88
C GLY A 195 -12.61 10.84 12.61
N GLY A 196 -12.95 10.83 11.34
CA GLY A 196 -14.32 10.76 10.84
C GLY A 196 -14.40 9.88 9.61
N PHE A 197 -15.40 10.18 8.80
CA PHE A 197 -15.60 9.57 7.48
C PHE A 197 -15.51 10.66 6.40
N LEU A 198 -14.88 10.33 5.26
CA LEU A 198 -14.77 11.26 4.12
C LEU A 198 -16.11 11.50 3.43
N ASP A 199 -17.07 10.61 3.59
CA ASP A 199 -18.37 10.71 2.99
C ASP A 199 -19.45 10.71 4.09
N TYR A 200 -20.39 11.66 3.96
CA TYR A 200 -21.55 11.80 4.84
C TYR A 200 -22.77 11.02 4.34
N GLY A 201 -22.63 10.30 3.22
CA GLY A 201 -23.66 9.46 2.64
C GLY A 201 -23.63 8.02 3.13
N ASP A 202 -23.75 7.09 2.22
CA ASP A 202 -23.60 5.66 2.50
C ASP A 202 -22.11 5.33 2.68
N VAL A 203 -21.76 4.70 3.79
CA VAL A 203 -20.36 4.27 4.09
C VAL A 203 -19.75 3.35 3.03
N GLU A 204 -20.53 2.83 2.10
CA GLU A 204 -20.05 2.03 0.97
C GLU A 204 -19.77 2.86 -0.29
N SER A 205 -20.10 4.16 -0.31
CA SER A 205 -19.93 5.01 -1.50
C SER A 205 -18.48 5.44 -1.75
N VAL A 206 -17.66 5.57 -0.70
CA VAL A 206 -16.21 5.80 -0.80
C VAL A 206 -15.48 4.57 -0.32
N TYR A 207 -14.89 3.82 -1.25
CA TYR A 207 -14.19 2.58 -0.93
C TYR A 207 -12.81 2.52 -1.59
N ALA A 208 -11.80 2.11 -0.80
CA ALA A 208 -10.44 1.85 -1.23
C ALA A 208 -9.77 3.00 -2.03
N GLY A 209 -10.10 4.26 -1.69
CA GLY A 209 -9.45 5.43 -2.26
C GLY A 209 -7.95 5.43 -1.96
N GLN A 210 -7.14 5.93 -2.89
CA GLN A 210 -5.69 6.08 -2.72
C GLN A 210 -5.27 7.46 -3.22
N THR A 211 -4.34 8.08 -2.50
CA THR A 211 -3.73 9.34 -2.93
C THR A 211 -2.58 9.10 -3.89
N PHE A 212 -2.36 10.04 -4.80
CA PHE A 212 -1.13 10.07 -5.59
C PHE A 212 0.05 10.41 -4.68
N SER A 213 1.12 9.64 -4.78
CA SER A 213 2.37 9.90 -4.06
C SER A 213 3.33 10.67 -4.97
N ASN A 214 3.86 11.79 -4.48
CA ASN A 214 4.91 12.55 -5.14
C ASN A 214 6.28 12.06 -4.70
#